data_601f2959eef1d2e70e957cf3fea908a2
#
_entry.id   601f2959eef1d2e70e957cf3fea908a2
#
_cell.length_a   1.000
_cell.length_b   1.000
_cell.length_c   1.000
_cell.angle_alpha   90.00
_cell.angle_beta   90.00
_cell.angle_gamma   90.00
#
_symmetry.space_group_name_H-M   'P 1'
#
loop_
_entity.id
_entity.type
_entity.pdbx_description
1 polymer ?
#
loop_
_entity_poly.entity_id
_entity_poly.type
_entity_poly.pdbx_seq_one_letter_code
_entity_poly.pdbx_strand_id
1 'polypeptide(L)'
;IQTAGDGVITAIGSVNSNLFDATVAKTALIINDYTVLAGTQGYFHHRKIDRLLGLAGQQQLPVVMYTEGGGGRPGDTDVLISGGGLNVPTFHRWCALTGKVPRIAVNHGFCFAGNAALFGAADLRIATQQSYIGMAGPAMIEGGGLGSYQATDIGPSNVHTKNGVIDIVAQDEAQATSIAKQALAYCQGPTTHFDHEDQSSLRSALPANRRMAYNPLKILERLFDNDSFLPLRPHYGRSIVTGLARIEGIPFAVLANDCRHLGGAIDSESASKATDLYRLADRWKLPVVSFVDTPGFMVGPDSESMGAPRHMSEMFTAGATLTQPIVAIFLRRGYGLGAMAMTGGSFEIPVYAASWPTGEFGPMGLEG
;
A
#
# COMPACT_ATOMS: atom_id res chain seq x y z
N ILE A 1 -31.36 -23.25 4.04
CA ILE A 1 -30.66 -22.13 4.71
C ILE A 1 -30.30 -21.14 3.64
N GLN A 2 -30.97 -19.99 3.62
CA GLN A 2 -30.76 -18.97 2.56
C GLN A 2 -29.42 -18.22 2.71
N THR A 3 -28.82 -18.24 3.90
CA THR A 3 -27.60 -17.49 4.23
C THR A 3 -26.55 -18.40 4.88
N ALA A 4 -26.15 -19.48 4.18
CA ALA A 4 -25.20 -20.43 4.71
C ALA A 4 -23.89 -19.73 5.15
N GLY A 5 -23.52 -19.90 6.44
CA GLY A 5 -22.36 -19.23 7.01
C GLY A 5 -22.44 -17.69 6.99
N ASP A 6 -23.58 -17.13 6.65
CA ASP A 6 -23.89 -15.70 6.46
C ASP A 6 -22.94 -15.01 5.47
N GLY A 7 -22.55 -15.74 4.41
CA GLY A 7 -21.75 -15.20 3.30
C GLY A 7 -20.33 -14.80 3.66
N VAL A 8 -19.78 -15.28 4.77
CA VAL A 8 -18.38 -15.04 5.11
C VAL A 8 -17.70 -16.28 5.71
N ILE A 9 -16.51 -16.58 5.23
CA ILE A 9 -15.63 -17.60 5.77
C ILE A 9 -14.57 -16.90 6.63
N THR A 10 -14.39 -17.35 7.86
CA THR A 10 -13.35 -16.88 8.78
C THR A 10 -12.48 -18.06 9.21
N ALA A 11 -11.17 -17.92 9.09
CA ALA A 11 -10.24 -18.98 9.42
C ALA A 11 -8.93 -18.44 9.99
N ILE A 12 -8.19 -19.28 10.68
CA ILE A 12 -6.76 -19.09 10.97
C ILE A 12 -6.03 -20.23 10.27
N GLY A 13 -5.10 -19.88 9.40
CA GLY A 13 -4.32 -20.83 8.61
C GLY A 13 -2.84 -20.48 8.62
N SER A 14 -2.04 -21.36 8.01
CA SER A 14 -0.60 -21.10 7.82
C SER A 14 -0.35 -20.63 6.38
N VAL A 15 0.32 -19.49 6.24
CA VAL A 15 0.71 -18.92 4.95
C VAL A 15 2.24 -18.81 4.92
N ASN A 16 2.85 -19.23 3.81
CA ASN A 16 4.32 -19.28 3.63
C ASN A 16 5.05 -20.20 4.64
N SER A 17 4.41 -21.28 5.07
CA SER A 17 4.99 -22.26 6.02
C SER A 17 6.21 -23.01 5.47
N ASN A 18 6.50 -22.90 4.17
CA ASN A 18 7.71 -23.36 3.54
C ASN A 18 8.90 -22.40 3.72
N LEU A 19 8.64 -21.15 4.12
CA LEU A 19 9.66 -20.11 4.31
C LEU A 19 9.84 -19.73 5.79
N PHE A 20 8.79 -19.88 6.61
CA PHE A 20 8.75 -19.38 7.98
C PHE A 20 8.22 -20.42 8.96
N ASP A 21 8.63 -20.29 10.21
CA ASP A 21 8.15 -21.13 11.30
C ASP A 21 6.63 -21.10 11.47
N ALA A 22 6.07 -22.18 11.98
CA ALA A 22 4.63 -22.38 12.15
C ALA A 22 3.95 -21.27 12.99
N THR A 23 4.66 -20.64 13.91
CA THR A 23 4.15 -19.52 14.71
C THR A 23 4.03 -18.23 13.90
N VAL A 24 5.03 -17.94 13.07
CA VAL A 24 5.11 -16.76 12.20
C VAL A 24 4.20 -16.91 10.98
N ALA A 25 4.03 -18.14 10.49
CA ALA A 25 3.17 -18.43 9.34
C ALA A 25 1.67 -18.28 9.62
N LYS A 26 1.24 -18.20 10.89
CA LYS A 26 -0.18 -18.05 11.25
C LYS A 26 -0.75 -16.73 10.75
N THR A 27 -1.89 -16.83 10.06
CA THR A 27 -2.58 -15.70 9.43
C THR A 27 -4.08 -15.85 9.63
N ALA A 28 -4.77 -14.77 9.98
CA ALA A 28 -6.21 -14.71 10.02
C ALA A 28 -6.75 -14.40 8.62
N LEU A 29 -7.74 -15.16 8.17
CA LEU A 29 -8.35 -15.07 6.84
C LEU A 29 -9.83 -14.73 6.97
N ILE A 30 -10.28 -13.69 6.25
CA ILE A 30 -11.68 -13.30 6.12
C ILE A 30 -11.99 -13.32 4.64
N ILE A 31 -12.94 -14.15 4.21
CA ILE A 31 -13.26 -14.34 2.80
C ILE A 31 -14.78 -14.16 2.65
N ASN A 32 -15.19 -13.08 1.98
CA ASN A 32 -16.59 -12.86 1.64
C ASN A 32 -16.98 -13.77 0.48
N ASP A 33 -18.14 -14.40 0.61
CA ASP A 33 -18.74 -15.23 -0.42
C ASP A 33 -19.78 -14.42 -1.19
N TYR A 34 -19.41 -13.95 -2.39
CA TYR A 34 -20.28 -13.14 -3.23
C TYR A 34 -21.54 -13.91 -3.70
N THR A 35 -21.51 -15.23 -3.71
CA THR A 35 -22.66 -16.06 -4.10
C THR A 35 -23.79 -16.01 -3.07
N VAL A 36 -23.49 -15.62 -1.83
CA VAL A 36 -24.49 -15.44 -0.76
C VAL A 36 -24.91 -13.97 -0.70
N LEU A 37 -26.09 -13.68 -1.24
CA LEU A 37 -26.70 -12.34 -1.24
C LEU A 37 -25.74 -11.22 -1.70
N ALA A 38 -24.98 -11.48 -2.79
CA ALA A 38 -23.99 -10.57 -3.35
C ALA A 38 -22.92 -10.09 -2.34
N GLY A 39 -22.51 -10.94 -1.42
CA GLY A 39 -21.50 -10.64 -0.41
C GLY A 39 -21.91 -9.52 0.56
N THR A 40 -23.22 -9.23 0.68
CA THR A 40 -23.71 -8.21 1.61
C THR A 40 -23.53 -8.60 3.05
N GLN A 41 -23.23 -7.60 3.89
CA GLN A 41 -22.91 -7.77 5.30
C GLN A 41 -24.18 -7.83 6.14
N GLY A 42 -24.47 -8.98 6.73
CA GLY A 42 -25.57 -9.21 7.68
C GLY A 42 -25.10 -9.24 9.12
N TYR A 43 -26.04 -9.49 10.06
CA TYR A 43 -25.75 -9.51 11.48
C TYR A 43 -24.70 -10.57 11.86
N PHE A 44 -24.93 -11.83 11.48
CA PHE A 44 -23.98 -12.91 11.79
C PHE A 44 -22.67 -12.80 11.00
N HIS A 45 -22.72 -12.23 9.81
CA HIS A 45 -21.55 -11.85 9.02
C HIS A 45 -20.60 -10.96 9.84
N HIS A 46 -21.11 -9.84 10.37
CA HIS A 46 -20.35 -8.96 11.25
C HIS A 46 -19.84 -9.65 12.51
N ARG A 47 -20.70 -10.46 13.18
CA ARG A 47 -20.31 -11.19 14.40
C ARG A 47 -19.13 -12.14 14.18
N LYS A 48 -19.09 -12.82 13.04
CA LYS A 48 -17.97 -13.71 12.68
C LYS A 48 -16.68 -12.92 12.43
N ILE A 49 -16.74 -11.84 11.65
CA ILE A 49 -15.61 -10.96 11.41
C ILE A 49 -15.10 -10.37 12.72
N ASP A 50 -15.98 -9.81 13.54
CA ASP A 50 -15.64 -9.20 14.83
C ASP A 50 -14.93 -10.15 15.78
N ARG A 51 -15.35 -11.41 15.82
CA ARG A 51 -14.68 -12.43 16.61
C ARG A 51 -13.27 -12.70 16.11
N LEU A 52 -13.09 -12.85 14.80
CA LEU A 52 -11.76 -13.11 14.22
C LEU A 52 -10.82 -11.92 14.39
N LEU A 53 -11.31 -10.69 14.17
CA LEU A 53 -10.52 -9.48 14.39
C LEU A 53 -10.07 -9.34 15.86
N GLY A 54 -10.93 -9.71 16.82
CA GLY A 54 -10.57 -9.78 18.23
C GLY A 54 -9.43 -10.78 18.50
N LEU A 55 -9.53 -11.98 17.92
CA LEU A 55 -8.48 -13.01 18.03
C LEU A 55 -7.18 -12.56 17.35
N ALA A 56 -7.27 -11.96 16.15
CA ALA A 56 -6.10 -11.46 15.44
C ALA A 56 -5.34 -10.41 16.25
N GLY A 57 -6.05 -9.48 16.90
CA GLY A 57 -5.43 -8.49 17.77
C GLY A 57 -4.80 -9.10 19.03
N GLN A 58 -5.44 -10.08 19.66
CA GLN A 58 -4.94 -10.75 20.86
C GLN A 58 -3.71 -11.63 20.57
N GLN A 59 -3.72 -12.34 19.44
CA GLN A 59 -2.66 -13.28 19.05
C GLN A 59 -1.63 -12.66 18.11
N GLN A 60 -1.73 -11.36 17.82
CA GLN A 60 -0.85 -10.63 16.91
C GLN A 60 -0.75 -11.28 15.51
N LEU A 61 -1.90 -11.73 14.97
CA LEU A 61 -1.96 -12.37 13.67
C LEU A 61 -2.15 -11.33 12.56
N PRO A 62 -1.37 -11.37 11.48
CA PRO A 62 -1.70 -10.60 10.28
C PRO A 62 -3.07 -11.04 9.73
N VAL A 63 -3.78 -10.12 9.06
CA VAL A 63 -5.11 -10.38 8.52
C VAL A 63 -5.11 -10.17 7.02
N VAL A 64 -5.58 -11.16 6.27
CA VAL A 64 -5.93 -11.02 4.86
C VAL A 64 -7.43 -11.09 4.70
N MET A 65 -8.02 -10.05 4.08
CA MET A 65 -9.45 -9.95 3.87
C MET A 65 -9.77 -9.85 2.36
N TYR A 66 -10.57 -10.79 1.87
CA TYR A 66 -11.18 -10.71 0.55
C TYR A 66 -12.49 -9.94 0.69
N THR A 67 -12.60 -8.79 0.01
CA THR A 67 -13.57 -7.74 0.37
C THR A 67 -14.79 -7.64 -0.56
N GLU A 68 -14.98 -8.58 -1.47
CA GLU A 68 -16.12 -8.54 -2.39
C GLU A 68 -17.44 -8.44 -1.65
N GLY A 69 -18.32 -7.59 -2.16
CA GLY A 69 -19.67 -7.48 -1.61
C GLY A 69 -20.35 -6.13 -1.82
N GLY A 70 -21.65 -6.15 -1.62
CA GLY A 70 -22.58 -5.03 -1.86
C GLY A 70 -22.74 -4.05 -0.69
N GLY A 71 -22.01 -4.19 0.39
CA GLY A 71 -22.18 -3.38 1.59
C GLY A 71 -23.15 -3.97 2.60
N GLY A 72 -23.73 -3.13 3.46
CA GLY A 72 -24.69 -3.56 4.47
C GLY A 72 -25.96 -4.18 3.85
N ARG A 73 -26.41 -5.29 4.42
CA ARG A 73 -27.63 -5.97 3.97
C ARG A 73 -28.86 -5.26 4.51
N PRO A 74 -29.75 -4.67 3.69
CA PRO A 74 -30.98 -4.11 4.15
C PRO A 74 -31.97 -5.24 4.49
N GLY A 75 -32.67 -5.14 5.64
CA GLY A 75 -33.69 -6.09 6.01
C GLY A 75 -33.15 -7.51 6.25
N ASP A 76 -32.21 -7.65 7.18
CA ASP A 76 -31.67 -8.95 7.56
C ASP A 76 -32.81 -9.89 8.01
N THR A 77 -32.87 -11.08 7.41
CA THR A 77 -33.97 -12.01 7.59
C THR A 77 -33.92 -12.80 8.91
N ASP A 78 -32.75 -12.83 9.54
CA ASP A 78 -32.49 -13.77 10.64
C ASP A 78 -32.57 -13.12 12.02
N VAL A 79 -32.54 -11.79 12.11
CA VAL A 79 -32.49 -11.07 13.39
C VAL A 79 -33.20 -9.72 13.30
N LEU A 80 -33.99 -9.39 14.36
CA LEU A 80 -34.43 -8.00 14.53
C LEU A 80 -33.24 -7.13 14.88
N ILE A 81 -32.84 -6.27 13.94
CA ILE A 81 -31.67 -5.42 14.08
C ILE A 81 -32.05 -4.17 14.86
N SER A 82 -31.48 -3.99 16.05
CA SER A 82 -31.56 -2.73 16.78
C SER A 82 -30.65 -1.66 16.18
N GLY A 83 -31.02 -0.39 16.30
CA GLY A 83 -30.22 0.73 15.81
C GLY A 83 -30.07 0.79 14.28
N GLY A 84 -31.01 0.21 13.52
CA GLY A 84 -31.00 0.24 12.07
C GLY A 84 -29.78 -0.47 11.44
N GLY A 85 -29.18 -1.43 12.13
CA GLY A 85 -27.97 -2.12 11.66
C GLY A 85 -26.66 -1.35 11.86
N LEU A 86 -26.68 -0.19 12.51
CA LEU A 86 -25.50 0.65 12.70
C LEU A 86 -24.70 0.29 13.97
N ASN A 87 -25.23 -0.58 14.82
CA ASN A 87 -24.54 -1.04 16.04
C ASN A 87 -23.60 -2.23 15.72
N VAL A 88 -22.64 -2.01 14.84
CA VAL A 88 -21.65 -3.01 14.42
C VAL A 88 -20.22 -2.48 14.66
N PRO A 89 -19.41 -3.15 15.50
CA PRO A 89 -18.06 -2.70 15.82
C PRO A 89 -17.01 -3.08 14.76
N THR A 90 -17.38 -3.73 13.67
CA THR A 90 -16.46 -4.30 12.67
C THR A 90 -15.48 -3.28 12.11
N PHE A 91 -15.99 -2.12 11.67
CA PHE A 91 -15.14 -1.05 11.10
C PHE A 91 -14.15 -0.50 12.13
N HIS A 92 -14.64 -0.27 13.36
CA HIS A 92 -13.78 0.16 14.46
C HIS A 92 -12.69 -0.89 14.75
N ARG A 93 -13.07 -2.16 14.90
CA ARG A 93 -12.12 -3.25 15.19
C ARG A 93 -11.10 -3.44 14.10
N TRP A 94 -11.51 -3.37 12.83
CA TRP A 94 -10.61 -3.42 11.69
C TRP A 94 -9.58 -2.29 11.73
N CYS A 95 -10.04 -1.05 11.90
CA CYS A 95 -9.17 0.12 11.97
C CYS A 95 -8.29 0.14 13.23
N ALA A 96 -8.78 -0.36 14.37
CA ALA A 96 -8.03 -0.42 15.64
C ALA A 96 -6.86 -1.42 15.61
N LEU A 97 -6.76 -2.27 14.59
CA LEU A 97 -5.60 -3.13 14.33
C LEU A 97 -4.44 -2.38 13.64
N THR A 98 -4.64 -1.13 13.21
CA THR A 98 -3.58 -0.30 12.59
C THR A 98 -2.33 -0.24 13.48
N GLY A 99 -1.17 -0.61 12.93
CA GLY A 99 0.10 -0.64 13.65
C GLY A 99 0.27 -1.78 14.66
N LYS A 100 -0.79 -2.61 14.86
CA LYS A 100 -0.72 -3.80 15.72
C LYS A 100 -0.41 -5.05 14.93
N VAL A 101 -1.08 -5.24 13.80
CA VAL A 101 -0.87 -6.36 12.89
C VAL A 101 -0.99 -5.87 11.44
N PRO A 102 -0.28 -6.49 10.49
CA PRO A 102 -0.45 -6.23 9.08
C PRO A 102 -1.87 -6.57 8.60
N ARG A 103 -2.45 -5.69 7.76
CA ARG A 103 -3.78 -5.86 7.20
C ARG A 103 -3.73 -5.71 5.70
N ILE A 104 -4.02 -6.78 4.99
CA ILE A 104 -4.03 -6.84 3.53
C ILE A 104 -5.47 -7.05 3.08
N ALA A 105 -5.96 -6.19 2.18
CA ALA A 105 -7.24 -6.37 1.51
C ALA A 105 -7.01 -6.82 0.07
N VAL A 106 -7.78 -7.82 -0.35
CA VAL A 106 -7.81 -8.34 -1.72
C VAL A 106 -9.23 -8.18 -2.25
N ASN A 107 -9.37 -7.70 -3.48
CA ASN A 107 -10.67 -7.60 -4.13
C ASN A 107 -10.64 -8.15 -5.56
N HIS A 108 -11.70 -8.89 -5.91
CA HIS A 108 -11.97 -9.35 -7.26
C HIS A 108 -13.47 -9.16 -7.56
N GLY A 109 -13.82 -8.23 -8.43
CA GLY A 109 -15.23 -7.91 -8.72
C GLY A 109 -15.76 -6.71 -7.95
N PHE A 110 -17.03 -6.74 -7.57
CA PHE A 110 -17.72 -5.61 -6.95
C PHE A 110 -17.43 -5.50 -5.44
N CYS A 111 -17.11 -4.28 -5.02
CA CYS A 111 -16.81 -3.96 -3.63
C CYS A 111 -17.43 -2.59 -3.30
N PHE A 112 -18.59 -2.58 -2.66
CA PHE A 112 -19.34 -1.36 -2.43
C PHE A 112 -19.60 -1.10 -0.94
N ALA A 113 -19.79 0.18 -0.61
CA ALA A 113 -20.19 0.67 0.71
C ALA A 113 -19.30 0.12 1.83
N GLY A 114 -19.83 -0.63 2.79
CA GLY A 114 -19.10 -1.18 3.93
C GLY A 114 -17.91 -2.06 3.51
N ASN A 115 -18.04 -2.85 2.45
CA ASN A 115 -16.95 -3.66 1.92
C ASN A 115 -15.81 -2.75 1.39
N ALA A 116 -16.15 -1.69 0.65
CA ALA A 116 -15.18 -0.71 0.15
C ALA A 116 -14.50 0.06 1.28
N ALA A 117 -15.22 0.38 2.37
CA ALA A 117 -14.62 1.01 3.55
C ALA A 117 -13.59 0.10 4.23
N LEU A 118 -13.86 -1.21 4.34
CA LEU A 118 -12.88 -2.18 4.86
C LEU A 118 -11.67 -2.31 3.93
N PHE A 119 -11.89 -2.38 2.61
CA PHE A 119 -10.82 -2.40 1.62
C PHE A 119 -9.93 -1.15 1.74
N GLY A 120 -10.53 0.04 1.71
CA GLY A 120 -9.81 1.32 1.77
C GLY A 120 -9.01 1.53 3.05
N ALA A 121 -9.47 0.96 4.19
CA ALA A 121 -8.82 1.08 5.49
C ALA A 121 -7.69 0.06 5.72
N ALA A 122 -7.42 -0.85 4.79
CA ALA A 122 -6.30 -1.79 4.88
C ALA A 122 -4.94 -1.09 4.76
N ASP A 123 -3.88 -1.73 5.22
CA ASP A 123 -2.51 -1.23 5.05
C ASP A 123 -2.03 -1.41 3.61
N LEU A 124 -2.39 -2.53 2.98
CA LEU A 124 -2.11 -2.83 1.57
C LEU A 124 -3.39 -3.28 0.86
N ARG A 125 -3.64 -2.72 -0.32
CA ARG A 125 -4.84 -2.92 -1.13
C ARG A 125 -4.47 -3.52 -2.48
N ILE A 126 -4.86 -4.78 -2.69
CA ILE A 126 -4.65 -5.53 -3.91
C ILE A 126 -6.00 -5.69 -4.60
N ALA A 127 -6.10 -5.32 -5.87
CA ALA A 127 -7.32 -5.50 -6.63
C ALA A 127 -7.01 -6.10 -8.00
N THR A 128 -7.95 -6.87 -8.54
CA THR A 128 -7.81 -7.35 -9.92
C THR A 128 -8.24 -6.30 -10.93
N GLN A 129 -7.89 -6.52 -12.20
CA GLN A 129 -8.35 -5.68 -13.30
C GLN A 129 -9.88 -5.58 -13.39
N GLN A 130 -10.59 -6.61 -12.90
CA GLN A 130 -12.06 -6.71 -12.91
C GLN A 130 -12.69 -6.17 -11.63
N SER A 131 -11.97 -5.43 -10.81
CA SER A 131 -12.48 -4.82 -9.58
C SER A 131 -13.17 -3.49 -9.84
N TYR A 132 -14.30 -3.30 -9.13
CA TYR A 132 -15.12 -2.09 -9.12
C TYR A 132 -15.37 -1.72 -7.66
N ILE A 133 -14.80 -0.61 -7.21
CA ILE A 133 -14.76 -0.27 -5.79
C ILE A 133 -15.38 1.10 -5.58
N GLY A 134 -16.44 1.19 -4.78
CA GLY A 134 -17.14 2.45 -4.56
C GLY A 134 -17.80 2.54 -3.19
N MET A 135 -17.94 3.75 -2.66
CA MET A 135 -18.61 3.97 -1.37
C MET A 135 -20.12 3.73 -1.40
N ALA A 136 -20.69 3.57 -2.60
CA ALA A 136 -22.07 3.18 -2.79
C ALA A 136 -22.23 2.36 -4.07
N GLY A 137 -23.15 1.41 -4.09
CA GLY A 137 -23.57 0.70 -5.29
C GLY A 137 -24.64 1.47 -6.06
N PRO A 138 -25.05 0.99 -7.29
CA PRO A 138 -25.98 1.68 -8.16
C PRO A 138 -27.31 2.08 -7.49
N ALA A 139 -27.91 1.18 -6.73
CA ALA A 139 -29.21 1.42 -6.08
C ALA A 139 -29.18 2.59 -5.08
N MET A 140 -28.08 2.77 -4.35
CA MET A 140 -27.94 3.91 -3.43
C MET A 140 -27.70 5.22 -4.16
N ILE A 141 -26.96 5.21 -5.27
CA ILE A 141 -26.70 6.39 -6.10
C ILE A 141 -28.02 6.86 -6.74
N GLU A 142 -28.79 5.96 -7.31
CA GLU A 142 -30.09 6.23 -7.91
C GLU A 142 -31.11 6.71 -6.87
N GLY A 143 -31.22 6.00 -5.72
CA GLY A 143 -32.07 6.39 -4.60
C GLY A 143 -31.72 7.74 -3.98
N GLY A 144 -30.46 8.18 -4.08
CA GLY A 144 -30.00 9.51 -3.70
C GLY A 144 -30.22 10.60 -4.75
N GLY A 145 -30.82 10.27 -5.89
CA GLY A 145 -31.05 11.23 -6.98
C GLY A 145 -29.80 11.69 -7.73
N LEU A 146 -28.71 10.93 -7.65
CA LEU A 146 -27.42 11.28 -8.26
C LEU A 146 -27.23 10.71 -9.68
N GLY A 147 -28.28 10.11 -10.24
CA GLY A 147 -28.28 9.48 -11.58
C GLY A 147 -28.38 7.96 -11.50
N SER A 148 -28.49 7.32 -12.67
CA SER A 148 -28.51 5.85 -12.79
C SER A 148 -27.26 5.40 -13.52
N TYR A 149 -26.53 4.45 -12.92
CA TYR A 149 -25.25 3.95 -13.40
C TYR A 149 -25.20 2.42 -13.35
N GLN A 150 -24.45 1.82 -14.27
CA GLN A 150 -24.12 0.41 -14.16
C GLN A 150 -23.10 0.20 -13.03
N ALA A 151 -23.11 -0.97 -12.40
CA ALA A 151 -22.14 -1.28 -11.34
C ALA A 151 -20.68 -1.19 -11.84
N THR A 152 -20.46 -1.47 -13.12
CA THR A 152 -19.16 -1.37 -13.80
C THR A 152 -18.68 0.07 -14.07
N ASP A 153 -19.56 1.07 -13.94
CA ASP A 153 -19.17 2.47 -14.08
C ASP A 153 -18.62 3.05 -12.76
N ILE A 154 -18.86 2.35 -11.65
CA ILE A 154 -18.55 2.85 -10.31
C ILE A 154 -17.18 2.35 -9.88
N GLY A 155 -16.19 3.24 -9.86
CA GLY A 155 -14.87 3.00 -9.35
C GLY A 155 -14.12 1.80 -9.98
N PRO A 156 -14.03 1.71 -11.31
CA PRO A 156 -13.27 0.66 -11.96
C PRO A 156 -11.78 0.75 -11.62
N SER A 157 -11.09 -0.39 -11.61
CA SER A 157 -9.69 -0.52 -11.21
C SER A 157 -8.74 0.43 -11.95
N ASN A 158 -8.98 0.71 -13.23
CA ASN A 158 -8.17 1.63 -14.04
C ASN A 158 -8.25 3.11 -13.58
N VAL A 159 -9.32 3.50 -12.90
CA VAL A 159 -9.44 4.80 -12.24
C VAL A 159 -8.71 4.78 -10.91
N HIS A 160 -8.96 3.76 -10.10
CA HIS A 160 -8.39 3.64 -8.75
C HIS A 160 -6.87 3.37 -8.72
N THR A 161 -6.33 2.86 -9.79
CA THR A 161 -4.88 2.72 -9.98
C THR A 161 -4.19 4.08 -10.14
N LYS A 162 -4.89 5.04 -10.75
CA LYS A 162 -4.34 6.38 -11.03
C LYS A 162 -4.54 7.39 -9.90
N ASN A 163 -5.52 7.15 -9.03
CA ASN A 163 -5.80 8.02 -7.89
C ASN A 163 -5.26 7.49 -6.54
N GLY A 164 -4.50 6.39 -6.58
CA GLY A 164 -3.81 5.85 -5.40
C GLY A 164 -4.67 5.02 -4.44
N VAL A 165 -5.93 4.71 -4.77
CA VAL A 165 -6.77 3.83 -3.95
C VAL A 165 -6.27 2.38 -3.97
N ILE A 166 -5.82 1.88 -5.13
CA ILE A 166 -5.27 0.55 -5.29
C ILE A 166 -3.74 0.62 -5.25
N ASP A 167 -3.12 -0.18 -4.39
CA ASP A 167 -1.66 -0.28 -4.30
C ASP A 167 -1.08 -1.19 -5.38
N ILE A 168 -1.73 -2.34 -5.64
CA ILE A 168 -1.27 -3.33 -6.63
C ILE A 168 -2.46 -3.85 -7.44
N VAL A 169 -2.31 -3.87 -8.76
CA VAL A 169 -3.29 -4.49 -9.67
C VAL A 169 -2.80 -5.87 -10.08
N ALA A 170 -3.64 -6.87 -9.88
CA ALA A 170 -3.46 -8.24 -10.34
C ALA A 170 -4.29 -8.50 -11.60
N GLN A 171 -3.88 -9.46 -12.43
CA GLN A 171 -4.64 -9.87 -13.61
C GLN A 171 -5.91 -10.61 -13.22
N ASP A 172 -5.80 -11.50 -12.24
CA ASP A 172 -6.87 -12.37 -11.75
C ASP A 172 -6.75 -12.63 -10.26
N GLU A 173 -7.66 -13.40 -9.71
CA GLU A 173 -7.74 -13.75 -8.30
C GLU A 173 -6.55 -14.63 -7.83
N ALA A 174 -6.07 -15.52 -8.70
CA ALA A 174 -4.92 -16.39 -8.39
C ALA A 174 -3.65 -15.55 -8.23
N GLN A 175 -3.41 -14.60 -9.14
CA GLN A 175 -2.29 -13.67 -9.03
C GLN A 175 -2.46 -12.73 -7.82
N ALA A 176 -3.68 -12.22 -7.54
CA ALA A 176 -3.94 -11.39 -6.36
C ALA A 176 -3.61 -12.15 -5.06
N THR A 177 -3.98 -13.42 -4.98
CA THR A 177 -3.65 -14.29 -3.84
C THR A 177 -2.14 -14.53 -3.74
N SER A 178 -1.45 -14.73 -4.86
CA SER A 178 0.02 -14.87 -4.87
C SER A 178 0.71 -13.61 -4.38
N ILE A 179 0.26 -12.44 -4.83
CA ILE A 179 0.76 -11.13 -4.37
C ILE A 179 0.50 -10.93 -2.87
N ALA A 180 -0.68 -11.33 -2.37
CA ALA A 180 -0.98 -11.23 -0.93
C ALA A 180 -0.05 -12.11 -0.09
N LYS A 181 0.27 -13.31 -0.56
CA LYS A 181 1.27 -14.21 0.08
C LYS A 181 2.67 -13.59 0.05
N GLN A 182 3.08 -13.01 -1.07
CA GLN A 182 4.35 -12.30 -1.19
C GLN A 182 4.41 -11.09 -0.23
N ALA A 183 3.35 -10.28 -0.18
CA ALA A 183 3.28 -9.14 0.72
C ALA A 183 3.36 -9.55 2.20
N LEU A 184 2.67 -10.62 2.60
CA LEU A 184 2.78 -11.19 3.94
C LEU A 184 4.19 -11.62 4.29
N ALA A 185 4.94 -12.19 3.32
CA ALA A 185 6.29 -12.65 3.57
C ALA A 185 7.21 -11.52 4.07
N TYR A 186 7.02 -10.27 3.64
CA TYR A 186 7.81 -9.15 4.15
C TYR A 186 7.54 -8.86 5.63
N CYS A 187 6.33 -9.10 6.11
CA CYS A 187 5.96 -8.94 7.52
C CYS A 187 6.36 -10.15 8.38
N GLN A 188 6.61 -11.30 7.76
CA GLN A 188 6.94 -12.54 8.44
C GLN A 188 8.43 -12.65 8.78
N GLY A 189 9.26 -11.75 8.27
CA GLY A 189 10.68 -11.65 8.64
C GLY A 189 11.65 -12.00 7.53
N PRO A 190 12.94 -12.19 7.86
CA PRO A 190 13.98 -12.50 6.89
C PRO A 190 13.84 -13.92 6.35
N THR A 191 14.30 -14.13 5.11
CA THR A 191 14.45 -15.44 4.47
C THR A 191 15.90 -15.88 4.49
N THR A 192 16.14 -17.18 4.60
CA THR A 192 17.49 -17.78 4.65
C THR A 192 18.08 -18.07 3.26
N HIS A 193 17.22 -18.15 2.25
CA HIS A 193 17.61 -18.35 0.86
C HIS A 193 17.34 -17.08 0.08
N PHE A 194 18.37 -16.54 -0.55
CA PHE A 194 18.32 -15.37 -1.41
C PHE A 194 19.38 -15.50 -2.50
N ASP A 195 19.17 -14.81 -3.60
CA ASP A 195 20.09 -14.70 -4.72
C ASP A 195 19.99 -13.29 -5.29
N HIS A 196 21.10 -12.75 -5.79
CA HIS A 196 21.16 -11.40 -6.35
C HIS A 196 22.12 -11.33 -7.53
N GLU A 197 21.94 -10.32 -8.39
CA GLU A 197 22.88 -10.05 -9.49
C GLU A 197 24.25 -9.59 -8.97
N ASP A 198 25.27 -9.68 -9.86
CA ASP A 198 26.59 -9.13 -9.58
C ASP A 198 26.51 -7.61 -9.36
N GLN A 199 26.77 -7.20 -8.11
CA GLN A 199 26.71 -5.81 -7.67
C GLN A 199 27.78 -4.93 -8.33
N SER A 200 28.81 -5.50 -8.96
CA SER A 200 29.84 -4.75 -9.71
C SER A 200 29.23 -3.98 -10.89
N SER A 201 28.12 -4.48 -11.43
CA SER A 201 27.33 -3.85 -12.50
C SER A 201 26.77 -2.48 -12.13
N LEU A 202 26.57 -2.20 -10.84
CA LEU A 202 26.04 -0.94 -10.34
C LEU A 202 27.01 0.23 -10.56
N ARG A 203 28.32 -0.01 -10.72
CA ARG A 203 29.32 1.04 -11.00
C ARG A 203 29.06 1.82 -12.28
N SER A 204 28.39 1.20 -13.24
CA SER A 204 28.03 1.81 -14.54
C SER A 204 26.52 1.99 -14.72
N ALA A 205 25.72 1.86 -13.66
CA ALA A 205 24.27 1.89 -13.74
C ALA A 205 23.70 3.30 -14.02
N LEU A 206 24.45 4.35 -13.64
CA LEU A 206 24.05 5.74 -13.90
C LEU A 206 24.66 6.24 -15.23
N PRO A 207 23.89 7.01 -16.04
CA PRO A 207 24.43 7.62 -17.25
C PRO A 207 25.57 8.59 -16.95
N ALA A 208 26.63 8.55 -17.76
CA ALA A 208 27.74 9.50 -17.68
C ALA A 208 27.28 10.96 -17.94
N ASN A 209 26.28 11.15 -18.79
CA ASN A 209 25.64 12.47 -18.98
C ASN A 209 24.65 12.72 -17.85
N ARG A 210 24.97 13.66 -16.96
CA ARG A 210 24.17 14.03 -15.79
C ARG A 210 22.77 14.57 -16.10
N ARG A 211 22.54 15.10 -17.30
CA ARG A 211 21.22 15.59 -17.75
C ARG A 211 20.33 14.48 -18.30
N MET A 212 20.88 13.30 -18.56
CA MET A 212 20.13 12.18 -19.11
C MET A 212 19.25 11.52 -18.04
N ALA A 213 17.96 11.38 -18.34
CA ALA A 213 17.06 10.59 -17.49
C ALA A 213 17.39 9.10 -17.58
N TYR A 214 17.22 8.38 -16.49
CA TYR A 214 17.42 6.93 -16.41
C TYR A 214 16.24 6.27 -15.69
N ASN A 215 16.10 4.97 -15.87
CA ASN A 215 15.10 4.19 -15.16
C ASN A 215 15.63 3.72 -13.80
N PRO A 216 15.16 4.28 -12.66
CA PRO A 216 15.63 3.87 -11.35
C PRO A 216 15.33 2.39 -11.06
N LEU A 217 14.26 1.80 -11.60
CA LEU A 217 13.91 0.40 -11.41
C LEU A 217 15.05 -0.54 -11.82
N LYS A 218 15.77 -0.23 -12.91
CA LYS A 218 16.92 -1.03 -13.36
C LYS A 218 18.09 -1.05 -12.37
N ILE A 219 18.20 -0.02 -11.54
CA ILE A 219 19.20 0.04 -10.46
C ILE A 219 18.69 -0.76 -9.28
N LEU A 220 17.43 -0.56 -8.91
CA LEU A 220 16.79 -1.22 -7.77
C LEU A 220 16.74 -2.75 -7.97
N GLU A 221 16.34 -3.20 -9.16
CA GLU A 221 16.26 -4.64 -9.50
C GLU A 221 17.61 -5.35 -9.38
N ARG A 222 18.72 -4.65 -9.68
CA ARG A 222 20.07 -5.19 -9.52
C ARG A 222 20.58 -5.18 -8.08
N LEU A 223 20.06 -4.27 -7.26
CA LEU A 223 20.51 -4.11 -5.88
C LEU A 223 19.81 -5.11 -4.96
N PHE A 224 18.55 -5.42 -5.24
CA PHE A 224 17.73 -6.29 -4.41
C PHE A 224 17.89 -7.76 -4.77
N ASP A 225 17.48 -8.62 -3.87
CA ASP A 225 17.38 -10.05 -4.14
C ASP A 225 16.47 -10.28 -5.35
N ASN A 226 16.83 -11.24 -6.19
CA ASN A 226 16.11 -11.56 -7.41
C ASN A 226 14.62 -11.80 -7.13
N ASP A 227 13.74 -11.25 -7.96
CA ASP A 227 12.28 -11.34 -7.86
C ASP A 227 11.67 -10.83 -6.54
N SER A 228 12.46 -10.14 -5.70
CA SER A 228 11.96 -9.66 -4.41
C SER A 228 11.29 -8.30 -4.49
N PHE A 229 11.45 -7.49 -5.54
CA PHE A 229 10.86 -6.16 -5.60
C PHE A 229 9.37 -6.22 -5.92
N LEU A 230 8.53 -5.75 -4.98
CA LEU A 230 7.09 -5.60 -5.11
C LEU A 230 6.74 -4.11 -5.20
N PRO A 231 6.51 -3.57 -6.41
CA PRO A 231 6.18 -2.16 -6.58
C PRO A 231 4.79 -1.81 -6.05
N LEU A 232 4.67 -0.65 -5.40
CA LEU A 232 3.41 -0.11 -4.88
C LEU A 232 3.02 1.16 -5.66
N ARG A 233 1.76 1.24 -6.10
CA ARG A 233 1.16 2.39 -6.81
C ARG A 233 2.00 2.90 -8.00
N PRO A 234 2.38 2.06 -8.96
CA PRO A 234 3.28 2.47 -10.05
C PRO A 234 2.68 3.57 -10.96
N HIS A 235 1.35 3.76 -10.94
CA HIS A 235 0.66 4.73 -11.78
C HIS A 235 0.19 6.01 -11.05
N TYR A 236 0.40 6.09 -9.73
CA TYR A 236 0.11 7.25 -8.89
C TYR A 236 1.38 7.88 -8.38
N GLY A 237 1.48 9.21 -8.31
CA GLY A 237 2.67 9.93 -7.84
C GLY A 237 3.95 9.44 -8.51
N ARG A 238 4.03 9.54 -9.83
CA ARG A 238 4.99 8.82 -10.68
C ARG A 238 6.43 9.31 -10.56
N SER A 239 6.68 10.49 -9.99
CA SER A 239 8.05 10.97 -9.74
C SER A 239 8.70 10.28 -8.53
N ILE A 240 7.92 9.47 -7.81
CA ILE A 240 8.38 8.61 -6.70
C ILE A 240 8.05 7.14 -7.01
N VAL A 241 9.03 6.29 -6.84
CA VAL A 241 8.87 4.82 -6.78
C VAL A 241 8.76 4.41 -5.33
N THR A 242 7.75 3.60 -5.01
CA THR A 242 7.60 2.94 -3.73
C THR A 242 7.45 1.44 -3.92
N GLY A 243 7.91 0.66 -2.97
CA GLY A 243 7.80 -0.79 -3.02
C GLY A 243 8.29 -1.46 -1.75
N LEU A 244 8.22 -2.78 -1.77
CA LEU A 244 8.84 -3.66 -0.78
C LEU A 244 9.89 -4.51 -1.49
N ALA A 245 11.01 -4.78 -0.84
CA ALA A 245 12.07 -5.61 -1.41
C ALA A 245 12.82 -6.35 -0.32
N ARG A 246 13.79 -7.18 -0.73
CA ARG A 246 14.73 -7.83 0.17
C ARG A 246 16.17 -7.52 -0.26
N ILE A 247 17.05 -7.44 0.72
CA ILE A 247 18.49 -7.40 0.55
C ILE A 247 19.06 -8.48 1.48
N GLU A 248 19.70 -9.47 0.90
CA GLU A 248 20.24 -10.64 1.63
C GLU A 248 19.15 -11.30 2.53
N GLY A 249 17.96 -11.46 1.97
CA GLY A 249 16.80 -12.02 2.66
C GLY A 249 16.08 -11.07 3.61
N ILE A 250 16.66 -9.92 3.98
CA ILE A 250 16.08 -8.97 4.94
C ILE A 250 15.05 -8.07 4.22
N PRO A 251 13.81 -7.96 4.71
CA PRO A 251 12.78 -7.14 4.08
C PRO A 251 12.96 -5.64 4.36
N PHE A 252 12.71 -4.80 3.36
CA PHE A 252 12.78 -3.35 3.40
C PHE A 252 11.58 -2.71 2.70
N ALA A 253 11.21 -1.51 3.18
CA ALA A 253 10.41 -0.57 2.41
C ALA A 253 11.35 0.29 1.53
N VAL A 254 10.98 0.45 0.26
CA VAL A 254 11.82 1.10 -0.75
C VAL A 254 11.19 2.40 -1.19
N LEU A 255 11.97 3.48 -1.13
CA LEU A 255 11.62 4.81 -1.61
C LEU A 255 12.67 5.27 -2.62
N ALA A 256 12.27 5.72 -3.81
CA ALA A 256 13.22 6.24 -4.80
C ALA A 256 12.60 7.35 -5.64
N ASN A 257 13.40 8.33 -6.10
CA ASN A 257 12.95 9.29 -7.08
C ASN A 257 13.03 8.71 -8.50
N ASP A 258 12.05 9.02 -9.34
CA ASP A 258 12.06 8.70 -10.77
C ASP A 258 12.21 9.96 -11.60
N CYS A 259 13.43 10.20 -12.05
CA CYS A 259 13.75 11.39 -12.83
C CYS A 259 13.11 11.42 -14.24
N ARG A 260 12.48 10.34 -14.70
CA ARG A 260 11.72 10.32 -15.97
C ARG A 260 10.41 11.08 -15.87
N HIS A 261 9.93 11.34 -14.64
CA HIS A 261 8.72 12.08 -14.36
C HIS A 261 9.05 13.35 -13.58
N LEU A 262 8.62 14.50 -14.08
CA LEU A 262 8.89 15.83 -13.50
C LEU A 262 10.36 16.06 -13.15
N GLY A 263 11.28 15.39 -13.87
CA GLY A 263 12.71 15.44 -13.53
C GLY A 263 13.05 14.89 -12.15
N GLY A 264 12.16 14.15 -11.49
CA GLY A 264 12.31 13.69 -10.12
C GLY A 264 11.83 14.70 -9.06
N ALA A 265 11.22 15.82 -9.47
CA ALA A 265 10.59 16.75 -8.53
C ALA A 265 9.37 16.08 -7.86
N ILE A 266 9.22 16.33 -6.57
CA ILE A 266 8.17 15.71 -5.74
C ILE A 266 6.95 16.61 -5.76
N ASP A 267 5.87 16.20 -6.43
CA ASP A 267 4.57 16.84 -6.43
C ASP A 267 3.68 16.37 -5.27
N SER A 268 2.46 16.89 -5.16
CA SER A 268 1.50 16.55 -4.10
C SER A 268 1.16 15.07 -4.05
N GLU A 269 0.95 14.43 -5.19
CA GLU A 269 0.65 12.98 -5.27
C GLU A 269 1.86 12.14 -4.84
N SER A 270 3.04 12.49 -5.30
CA SER A 270 4.28 11.81 -4.95
C SER A 270 4.63 11.98 -3.48
N ALA A 271 4.40 13.17 -2.91
CA ALA A 271 4.57 13.41 -1.48
C ALA A 271 3.59 12.56 -0.65
N SER A 272 2.32 12.47 -1.07
CA SER A 272 1.32 11.62 -0.42
C SER A 272 1.70 10.14 -0.51
N LYS A 273 2.18 9.69 -1.67
CA LYS A 273 2.65 8.30 -1.87
C LYS A 273 3.84 7.95 -0.97
N ALA A 274 4.82 8.85 -0.86
CA ALA A 274 5.97 8.66 0.02
C ALA A 274 5.57 8.67 1.51
N THR A 275 4.65 9.57 1.90
CA THR A 275 4.05 9.63 3.24
C THR A 275 3.41 8.30 3.63
N ASP A 276 2.62 7.72 2.72
CA ASP A 276 1.97 6.43 2.97
C ASP A 276 2.98 5.28 3.08
N LEU A 277 4.10 5.33 2.31
CA LEU A 277 5.17 4.35 2.46
C LEU A 277 5.86 4.44 3.83
N TYR A 278 6.19 5.64 4.32
CA TYR A 278 6.75 5.81 5.67
C TYR A 278 5.80 5.26 6.73
N ARG A 279 4.49 5.55 6.61
CA ARG A 279 3.46 5.03 7.51
C ARG A 279 3.33 3.50 7.41
N LEU A 280 3.44 2.93 6.23
CA LEU A 280 3.43 1.48 6.02
C LEU A 280 4.65 0.83 6.65
N ALA A 281 5.84 1.38 6.40
CA ALA A 281 7.10 0.91 6.97
C ALA A 281 7.06 0.88 8.50
N ASP A 282 6.54 1.94 9.11
CA ASP A 282 6.39 2.01 10.57
C ASP A 282 5.43 0.95 11.12
N ARG A 283 4.26 0.79 10.48
CA ARG A 283 3.25 -0.20 10.87
C ARG A 283 3.73 -1.63 10.73
N TRP A 284 4.49 -1.92 9.67
CA TRP A 284 5.01 -3.26 9.37
C TRP A 284 6.40 -3.50 9.93
N LYS A 285 6.97 -2.50 10.61
CA LYS A 285 8.30 -2.54 11.24
C LYS A 285 9.40 -2.88 10.24
N LEU A 286 9.34 -2.28 9.06
CA LEU A 286 10.30 -2.44 8.00
C LEU A 286 11.28 -1.27 8.00
N PRO A 287 12.60 -1.50 7.97
CA PRO A 287 13.57 -0.45 7.68
C PRO A 287 13.31 0.13 6.29
N VAL A 288 13.68 1.38 6.08
CA VAL A 288 13.50 2.09 4.80
C VAL A 288 14.84 2.25 4.10
N VAL A 289 14.88 1.92 2.80
CA VAL A 289 15.99 2.28 1.92
C VAL A 289 15.51 3.35 0.95
N SER A 290 16.12 4.54 1.02
CA SER A 290 15.76 5.71 0.22
C SER A 290 16.85 6.02 -0.81
N PHE A 291 16.49 6.06 -2.09
CA PHE A 291 17.36 6.42 -3.20
C PHE A 291 17.00 7.81 -3.69
N VAL A 292 17.91 8.76 -3.49
CA VAL A 292 17.68 10.19 -3.72
C VAL A 292 18.26 10.65 -5.05
N ASP A 293 17.40 11.16 -5.92
CA ASP A 293 17.76 11.93 -7.13
C ASP A 293 16.63 12.92 -7.43
N THR A 294 16.56 14.01 -6.66
CA THR A 294 15.51 15.00 -6.79
C THR A 294 16.06 16.42 -6.86
N PRO A 295 15.46 17.29 -7.70
CA PRO A 295 15.72 18.74 -7.66
C PRO A 295 14.98 19.44 -6.49
N GLY A 296 14.17 18.73 -5.71
CA GLY A 296 13.36 19.26 -4.63
C GLY A 296 11.87 19.00 -4.82
N PHE A 297 11.07 19.72 -4.08
CA PHE A 297 9.60 19.72 -4.27
C PHE A 297 9.21 20.51 -5.53
N MET A 298 8.09 20.11 -6.13
CA MET A 298 7.47 20.89 -7.20
C MET A 298 6.93 22.20 -6.62
N VAL A 299 7.15 23.28 -7.34
CA VAL A 299 6.79 24.66 -6.95
C VAL A 299 5.98 25.35 -8.05
N GLY A 300 5.32 26.44 -7.70
CA GLY A 300 4.59 27.28 -8.64
C GLY A 300 3.08 27.24 -8.43
N PRO A 301 2.32 28.18 -9.03
CA PRO A 301 0.88 28.35 -8.78
C PRO A 301 0.05 27.06 -8.95
N ASP A 302 0.34 26.26 -9.96
CA ASP A 302 -0.36 25.01 -10.22
C ASP A 302 -0.12 23.99 -9.08
N SER A 303 1.12 23.89 -8.59
CA SER A 303 1.46 23.03 -7.46
C SER A 303 0.74 23.49 -6.18
N GLU A 304 0.74 24.79 -5.92
CA GLU A 304 0.07 25.37 -4.76
C GLU A 304 -1.46 25.15 -4.80
N SER A 305 -2.07 25.23 -5.98
CA SER A 305 -3.50 24.96 -6.15
C SER A 305 -3.89 23.52 -5.81
N MET A 306 -2.94 22.58 -5.90
CA MET A 306 -3.09 21.17 -5.51
C MET A 306 -2.80 20.91 -4.02
N GLY A 307 -2.62 21.96 -3.22
CA GLY A 307 -2.38 21.85 -1.79
C GLY A 307 -0.97 21.38 -1.42
N ALA A 308 0.04 21.73 -2.23
CA ALA A 308 1.42 21.31 -2.08
C ALA A 308 1.97 21.47 -0.65
N PRO A 309 1.80 22.62 0.06
CA PRO A 309 2.36 22.80 1.39
C PRO A 309 1.87 21.72 2.38
N ARG A 310 0.60 21.32 2.30
CA ARG A 310 0.04 20.29 3.17
C ARG A 310 0.63 18.92 2.88
N HIS A 311 0.60 18.48 1.62
CA HIS A 311 1.07 17.15 1.22
C HIS A 311 2.57 16.99 1.47
N MET A 312 3.35 18.01 1.14
CA MET A 312 4.81 18.00 1.35
C MET A 312 5.18 18.03 2.83
N SER A 313 4.45 18.82 3.66
CA SER A 313 4.67 18.85 5.11
C SER A 313 4.26 17.54 5.79
N GLU A 314 3.25 16.82 5.28
CA GLU A 314 2.91 15.49 5.79
C GLU A 314 4.01 14.45 5.55
N MET A 315 4.78 14.56 4.46
CA MET A 315 5.95 13.72 4.23
C MET A 315 7.03 13.92 5.31
N PHE A 316 7.27 15.18 5.73
CA PHE A 316 8.16 15.48 6.86
C PHE A 316 7.62 14.89 8.17
N THR A 317 6.33 15.07 8.45
CA THR A 317 5.70 14.51 9.65
C THR A 317 5.83 13.00 9.71
N ALA A 318 5.56 12.31 8.60
CA ALA A 318 5.66 10.86 8.53
C ALA A 318 7.12 10.38 8.70
N GLY A 319 8.09 11.08 8.11
CA GLY A 319 9.51 10.78 8.28
C GLY A 319 9.99 11.00 9.72
N ALA A 320 9.57 12.10 10.35
CA ALA A 320 9.94 12.44 11.72
C ALA A 320 9.32 11.50 12.78
N THR A 321 8.16 10.91 12.48
CA THR A 321 7.48 9.97 13.39
C THR A 321 7.81 8.50 13.09
N LEU A 322 8.55 8.22 12.03
CA LEU A 322 9.00 6.87 11.69
C LEU A 322 9.94 6.33 12.77
N THR A 323 9.60 5.17 13.34
CA THR A 323 10.42 4.51 14.37
C THR A 323 11.45 3.54 13.78
N GLN A 324 11.35 3.27 12.47
CA GLN A 324 12.24 2.35 11.78
C GLN A 324 13.45 3.07 11.20
N PRO A 325 14.62 2.42 11.11
CA PRO A 325 15.82 3.05 10.56
C PRO A 325 15.67 3.36 9.07
N ILE A 326 16.28 4.47 8.65
CA ILE A 326 16.40 4.87 7.25
C ILE A 326 17.86 4.70 6.81
N VAL A 327 18.08 4.08 5.66
CA VAL A 327 19.34 4.11 4.92
C VAL A 327 19.12 4.99 3.69
N ALA A 328 19.96 6.01 3.48
CA ALA A 328 19.84 6.92 2.35
C ALA A 328 21.00 6.76 1.37
N ILE A 329 20.69 6.64 0.09
CA ILE A 329 21.67 6.52 -0.98
C ILE A 329 21.40 7.62 -2.02
N PHE A 330 22.32 8.59 -2.12
CA PHE A 330 22.21 9.67 -3.08
C PHE A 330 22.80 9.24 -4.43
N LEU A 331 21.95 9.14 -5.44
CA LEU A 331 22.36 8.72 -6.78
C LEU A 331 22.95 9.89 -7.57
N ARG A 332 22.24 11.04 -7.57
CA ARG A 332 22.67 12.28 -8.20
C ARG A 332 22.28 13.49 -7.38
N ARG A 333 21.13 14.12 -7.69
CA ARG A 333 20.70 15.38 -7.08
C ARG A 333 20.08 15.15 -5.70
N GLY A 334 20.61 15.84 -4.72
CA GLY A 334 20.06 15.92 -3.37
C GLY A 334 19.75 17.38 -3.03
N TYR A 335 18.69 17.95 -3.64
CA TYR A 335 18.43 19.38 -3.52
C TYR A 335 17.21 19.70 -2.64
N GLY A 336 17.39 20.75 -1.85
CA GLY A 336 16.35 21.43 -1.09
C GLY A 336 15.57 20.54 -0.13
N LEU A 337 14.38 21.02 0.24
CA LEU A 337 13.49 20.35 1.19
C LEU A 337 13.04 18.98 0.71
N GLY A 338 12.89 18.77 -0.60
CA GLY A 338 12.49 17.47 -1.13
C GLY A 338 13.50 16.36 -0.83
N ALA A 339 14.81 16.65 -0.97
CA ALA A 339 15.86 15.71 -0.62
C ALA A 339 15.89 15.43 0.90
N MET A 340 15.66 16.45 1.73
CA MET A 340 15.55 16.28 3.18
C MET A 340 14.35 15.38 3.53
N ALA A 341 13.19 15.56 2.88
CA ALA A 341 12.02 14.75 3.12
C ALA A 341 12.23 13.28 2.70
N MET A 342 13.00 13.02 1.64
CA MET A 342 13.40 11.67 1.23
C MET A 342 14.27 10.94 2.28
N THR A 343 14.89 11.68 3.19
CA THR A 343 15.77 11.16 4.25
C THR A 343 15.15 11.27 5.64
N GLY A 344 13.83 11.38 5.74
CA GLY A 344 13.12 11.46 7.02
C GLY A 344 13.08 12.84 7.66
N GLY A 345 13.48 13.89 6.92
CA GLY A 345 13.41 15.29 7.36
C GLY A 345 14.75 16.01 7.48
N SER A 346 15.85 15.29 7.53
CA SER A 346 17.22 15.84 7.52
C SER A 346 18.22 14.80 7.04
N PHE A 347 19.36 15.23 6.51
CA PHE A 347 20.45 14.31 6.15
C PHE A 347 21.17 13.68 7.36
N GLU A 348 20.86 14.14 8.56
CA GLU A 348 21.37 13.59 9.83
C GLU A 348 20.48 12.46 10.41
N ILE A 349 19.27 12.25 9.88
CA ILE A 349 18.33 11.26 10.39
C ILE A 349 18.67 9.82 9.97
N PRO A 350 19.11 9.55 8.70
CA PRO A 350 19.46 8.19 8.31
C PRO A 350 20.55 7.59 9.20
N VAL A 351 20.38 6.32 9.60
CA VAL A 351 21.42 5.58 10.34
C VAL A 351 22.67 5.33 9.51
N TYR A 352 22.51 5.39 8.18
CA TYR A 352 23.60 5.32 7.21
C TYR A 352 23.23 6.13 5.99
N ALA A 353 24.17 6.94 5.50
CA ALA A 353 24.04 7.70 4.26
C ALA A 353 25.29 7.53 3.39
N ALA A 354 25.09 7.31 2.11
CA ALA A 354 26.15 7.22 1.11
C ALA A 354 25.76 7.99 -0.15
N SER A 355 26.76 8.39 -0.92
CA SER A 355 26.57 9.06 -2.20
C SER A 355 27.36 8.36 -3.30
N TRP A 356 26.74 8.20 -4.45
CA TRP A 356 27.49 7.91 -5.68
C TRP A 356 28.45 9.05 -5.97
N PRO A 357 29.54 8.80 -6.72
CA PRO A 357 30.47 9.87 -7.15
C PRO A 357 29.79 10.98 -7.97
N THR A 358 28.58 10.73 -8.46
CA THR A 358 27.74 11.67 -9.21
C THR A 358 26.84 12.53 -8.32
N GLY A 359 26.90 12.35 -6.98
CA GLY A 359 26.04 13.08 -6.03
C GLY A 359 26.34 14.58 -6.00
N GLU A 360 25.30 15.37 -6.01
CA GLU A 360 25.31 16.84 -5.96
C GLU A 360 24.32 17.31 -4.89
N PHE A 361 24.74 18.24 -4.05
CA PHE A 361 23.99 18.69 -2.89
C PHE A 361 23.88 20.21 -2.87
N GLY A 362 22.73 20.73 -2.45
CA GLY A 362 22.53 22.16 -2.30
C GLY A 362 21.12 22.54 -1.88
N PRO A 363 20.91 23.80 -1.47
CA PRO A 363 19.57 24.28 -1.14
C PRO A 363 18.67 24.37 -2.38
N MET A 364 19.26 24.50 -3.57
CA MET A 364 18.61 24.49 -4.88
C MET A 364 19.57 23.96 -5.92
N GLY A 365 19.10 23.75 -7.17
CA GLY A 365 19.98 23.37 -8.27
C GLY A 365 21.08 24.40 -8.53
N LEU A 366 22.25 23.93 -8.99
CA LEU A 366 23.45 24.79 -9.24
C LEU A 366 23.20 25.91 -10.26
N GLU A 367 22.17 25.78 -11.09
CA GLU A 367 21.81 26.77 -12.13
C GLU A 367 20.75 27.77 -11.62
N GLY A 368 20.26 27.65 -10.41
CA GLY A 368 19.29 28.51 -9.72
C GLY A 368 20.02 29.43 -8.70
#